data_c126ee4528054760f625f3bfe3b17043
#
_entry.id   c126ee4528054760f625f3bfe3b17043
#
_cell.length_a   1.000
_cell.length_b   1.000
_cell.length_c   1.000
_cell.angle_alpha   90.00
_cell.angle_beta   90.00
_cell.angle_gamma   90.00
#
_symmetry.space_group_name_H-M   'P 1'
#
loop_
_entity.id
_entity.type
_entity.pdbx_description
1 polymer ?
#
loop_
_entity_poly.entity_id
_entity_poly.type
_entity_poly.pdbx_seq_one_letter_code
_entity_poly.pdbx_strand_id
1 'polypeptide(L)'
;MEVWIELKIVSGRKVNITAEQCAWHYRRIRAGGSTFIIARDKIDKVRKGKYDKLYVWKGEHAINIQEKGIAAEGWHIYEAPYDWQQIMDKFFTC
;
A
#
# COMPACT_ATOMS: atom_id res chain seq x y z
N MET A 1 -7.78 -12.17 -14.90
CA MET A 1 -6.68 -11.65 -14.08
C MET A 1 -7.09 -11.63 -12.62
N GLU A 2 -6.26 -12.16 -11.74
CA GLU A 2 -6.52 -12.17 -10.30
C GLU A 2 -5.79 -11.00 -9.64
N VAL A 3 -6.55 -10.11 -8.99
CA VAL A 3 -6.01 -8.95 -8.30
C VAL A 3 -6.39 -9.02 -6.83
N TRP A 4 -5.41 -8.92 -5.96
CA TRP A 4 -5.58 -8.94 -4.51
C TRP A 4 -5.05 -7.64 -3.91
N ILE A 5 -5.82 -7.05 -3.02
CA ILE A 5 -5.46 -5.78 -2.37
C ILE A 5 -5.49 -5.98 -0.86
N GLU A 6 -4.38 -5.69 -0.20
CA GLU A 6 -4.31 -5.66 1.26
C GLU A 6 -4.32 -4.22 1.76
N LEU A 7 -5.26 -3.93 2.66
CA LEU A 7 -5.41 -2.58 3.22
C LEU A 7 -4.71 -2.51 4.57
N LYS A 8 -3.91 -1.47 4.76
CA LYS A 8 -3.15 -1.22 5.99
C LYS A 8 -3.33 0.22 6.44
N ILE A 9 -2.98 0.48 7.69
CA ILE A 9 -2.94 1.82 8.27
C ILE A 9 -1.49 2.12 8.63
N VAL A 10 -1.03 3.32 8.27
CA VAL A 10 0.30 3.80 8.66
C VAL A 10 0.24 4.28 10.12
N SER A 11 1.16 3.78 10.93
CA SER A 11 1.33 4.20 12.32
C SER A 11 2.69 4.86 12.48
N GLY A 12 2.69 6.19 12.61
CA GLY A 12 3.93 6.96 12.50
C GLY A 12 4.49 6.86 11.09
N ARG A 13 5.59 6.15 10.93
CA ARG A 13 6.17 5.87 9.60
C ARG A 13 6.15 4.39 9.27
N LYS A 14 5.54 3.59 10.15
CA LYS A 14 5.53 2.13 10.02
C LYS A 14 4.26 1.61 9.41
N VAL A 15 4.38 0.54 8.65
CA VAL A 15 3.27 -0.24 8.12
C VAL A 15 3.42 -1.65 8.67
N ASN A 16 2.44 -2.08 9.46
CA ASN A 16 2.53 -3.36 10.15
C ASN A 16 2.14 -4.52 9.23
N ILE A 17 3.15 -5.15 8.63
CA ILE A 17 2.97 -6.33 7.79
C ILE A 17 3.69 -7.50 8.47
N THR A 18 2.98 -8.60 8.67
CA THR A 18 3.56 -9.80 9.28
C THR A 18 4.37 -10.59 8.27
N ALA A 19 5.25 -11.47 8.77
CA ALA A 19 6.01 -12.38 7.92
C ALA A 19 5.08 -13.30 7.12
N GLU A 20 3.97 -13.72 7.71
CA GLU A 20 2.96 -14.54 7.04
C GLU A 20 2.30 -13.80 5.88
N GLN A 21 1.99 -12.52 6.06
CA GLN A 21 1.43 -11.68 5.02
C GLN A 21 2.42 -11.48 3.87
N CYS A 22 3.70 -11.25 4.17
CA CYS A 22 4.74 -11.19 3.13
C CYS A 22 4.80 -12.49 2.34
N ALA A 23 4.80 -13.63 3.02
CA ALA A 23 4.84 -14.94 2.37
C ALA A 23 3.60 -15.17 1.50
N TRP A 24 2.44 -14.72 1.96
CA TRP A 24 1.20 -14.79 1.20
C TRP A 24 1.29 -14.03 -0.13
N HIS A 25 1.80 -12.80 -0.10
CA HIS A 25 1.98 -11.99 -1.31
C HIS A 25 2.89 -12.71 -2.32
N TYR A 26 4.02 -13.24 -1.86
CA TYR A 26 4.96 -13.91 -2.74
C TYR A 26 4.40 -15.20 -3.34
N ARG A 27 3.61 -15.95 -2.57
CA ARG A 27 2.94 -17.15 -3.10
C ARG A 27 1.94 -16.79 -4.20
N ARG A 28 1.15 -15.73 -4.02
CA ARG A 28 0.19 -15.28 -5.01
C ARG A 28 0.84 -14.78 -6.28
N ILE A 29 1.91 -14.01 -6.15
CA ILE A 29 2.68 -13.52 -7.30
C ILE A 29 3.28 -14.69 -8.07
N ARG A 30 3.84 -15.65 -7.37
CA ARG A 30 4.43 -16.84 -7.98
C ARG A 30 3.40 -17.67 -8.73
N ALA A 31 2.16 -17.68 -8.25
CA ALA A 31 1.06 -18.38 -8.92
C ALA A 31 0.44 -17.59 -10.08
N GLY A 32 0.99 -16.43 -10.44
CA GLY A 32 0.51 -15.60 -11.54
C GLY A 32 -0.49 -14.51 -11.16
N GLY A 33 -0.77 -14.34 -9.87
CA GLY A 33 -1.66 -13.29 -9.40
C GLY A 33 -0.94 -11.96 -9.26
N SER A 34 -1.71 -10.87 -9.28
CA SER A 34 -1.22 -9.52 -8.98
C SER A 34 -1.68 -9.12 -7.59
N THR A 35 -0.74 -8.72 -6.74
CA THR A 35 -1.06 -8.27 -5.39
C THR A 35 -0.59 -6.83 -5.19
N PHE A 36 -1.33 -6.11 -4.36
CA PHE A 36 -1.05 -4.72 -4.03
C PHE A 36 -1.25 -4.49 -2.54
N ILE A 37 -0.50 -3.53 -2.01
CA ILE A 37 -0.60 -3.11 -0.62
C ILE A 37 -0.94 -1.63 -0.62
N ILE A 38 -2.04 -1.26 0.04
CA ILE A 38 -2.45 0.13 0.19
C ILE A 38 -2.40 0.47 1.67
N ALA A 39 -1.62 1.48 2.03
CA ALA A 39 -1.54 1.98 3.40
C ALA A 39 -2.06 3.41 3.47
N ARG A 40 -3.03 3.63 4.34
CA ARG A 40 -3.60 4.95 4.56
C ARG A 40 -2.91 5.63 5.73
N ASP A 41 -2.41 6.83 5.48
CA ASP A 41 -1.80 7.68 6.49
C ASP A 41 -2.69 8.90 6.69
N LYS A 42 -3.52 8.83 7.75
CA LYS A 42 -4.45 9.91 8.06
C LYS A 42 -4.07 10.54 9.40
N ILE A 43 -3.66 11.78 9.35
CA ILE A 43 -3.34 12.56 10.53
C ILE A 43 -4.28 13.75 10.60
N ASP A 44 -5.03 13.82 11.69
CA ASP A 44 -5.92 14.94 11.97
C ASP A 44 -5.27 15.79 13.07
N LYS A 45 -4.48 16.78 12.65
CA LYS A 45 -3.79 17.68 13.58
C LYS A 45 -4.49 19.04 13.59
N VAL A 46 -5.04 19.40 14.74
CA VAL A 46 -5.75 20.66 14.92
C VAL A 46 -4.91 21.87 14.54
N ARG A 47 -3.59 21.81 14.71
CA ARG A 47 -2.68 22.95 14.43
C ARG A 47 -2.03 22.92 13.04
N LYS A 48 -2.00 21.78 12.37
CA LYS A 48 -1.30 21.59 11.08
C LYS A 48 -2.21 21.22 9.93
N GLY A 49 -3.53 21.21 10.16
CA GLY A 49 -4.49 20.78 9.15
C GLY A 49 -4.57 19.28 9.02
N LYS A 50 -5.44 18.87 8.11
CA LYS A 50 -5.68 17.44 7.86
C LYS A 50 -4.67 16.90 6.86
N TYR A 51 -4.12 15.74 7.17
CA TYR A 51 -3.23 15.02 6.30
C TYR A 51 -3.85 13.65 6.03
N ASP A 52 -4.09 13.34 4.76
CA ASP A 52 -4.69 12.07 4.36
C ASP A 52 -4.06 11.64 3.04
N LYS A 53 -3.23 10.60 3.11
CA LYS A 53 -2.52 10.06 1.94
C LYS A 53 -2.69 8.55 1.85
N LEU A 54 -2.70 8.05 0.62
CA LEU A 54 -2.60 6.63 0.34
C LEU A 54 -1.26 6.32 -0.30
N TYR A 55 -0.57 5.36 0.27
CA TYR A 55 0.65 4.80 -0.30
C TYR A 55 0.29 3.46 -0.95
N VAL A 56 0.65 3.29 -2.21
CA VAL A 56 0.30 2.10 -2.97
C VAL A 56 1.56 1.43 -3.48
N TRP A 57 1.75 0.16 -3.15
CA TRP A 57 2.87 -0.67 -3.60
C TRP A 57 2.36 -1.93 -4.27
N LYS A 58 3.19 -2.49 -5.16
CA LYS A 58 3.00 -3.87 -5.59
C LYS A 58 3.43 -4.80 -4.46
N GLY A 59 2.78 -5.98 -4.37
CA GLY A 59 3.05 -6.94 -3.30
C GLY A 59 4.47 -7.46 -3.25
N GLU A 60 5.23 -7.37 -4.34
CA GLU A 60 6.65 -7.75 -4.37
C GLU A 60 7.52 -6.94 -3.40
N HIS A 61 7.02 -5.79 -2.94
CA HIS A 61 7.72 -4.92 -1.99
C HIS A 61 7.36 -5.20 -0.53
N ALA A 62 6.61 -6.27 -0.24
CA ALA A 62 6.09 -6.54 1.10
C ALA A 62 7.18 -6.56 2.18
N ILE A 63 8.32 -7.21 1.94
CA ILE A 63 9.43 -7.25 2.90
C ILE A 63 10.02 -5.87 3.11
N ASN A 64 10.20 -5.09 2.05
CA ASN A 64 10.71 -3.72 2.15
C ASN A 64 9.78 -2.84 2.99
N ILE A 65 8.46 -3.00 2.81
CA ILE A 65 7.47 -2.26 3.59
C ILE A 65 7.53 -2.67 5.05
N GLN A 66 7.68 -3.96 5.33
CA GLN A 66 7.83 -4.48 6.69
C GLN A 66 9.03 -3.84 7.41
N GLU A 67 10.14 -3.68 6.70
CA GLU A 67 11.38 -3.15 7.26
C GLU A 67 11.41 -1.63 7.31
N LYS A 68 10.93 -0.96 6.27
CA LYS A 68 11.12 0.48 6.06
C LYS A 68 9.84 1.31 6.18
N GLY A 69 8.67 0.66 6.26
CA GLY A 69 7.40 1.38 6.30
C GLY A 69 7.19 2.23 5.06
N ILE A 70 6.78 3.49 5.24
CA ILE A 70 6.50 4.39 4.12
C ILE A 70 7.75 4.82 3.35
N ALA A 71 8.95 4.52 3.85
CA ALA A 71 10.20 4.77 3.13
C ALA A 71 10.53 3.67 2.10
N ALA A 72 9.74 2.59 2.03
CA ALA A 72 9.95 1.52 1.05
C ALA A 72 9.79 2.04 -0.38
N GLU A 73 10.69 1.64 -1.27
CA GLU A 73 10.67 2.03 -2.67
C GLU A 73 9.53 1.35 -3.45
N GLY A 74 9.25 1.85 -4.64
CA GLY A 74 8.28 1.22 -5.55
C GLY A 74 6.84 1.57 -5.28
N TRP A 75 6.55 2.72 -4.70
CA TRP A 75 5.21 3.13 -4.34
C TRP A 75 4.74 4.37 -5.12
N HIS A 76 3.42 4.55 -5.13
CA HIS A 76 2.76 5.78 -5.59
C HIS A 76 2.03 6.40 -4.41
N ILE A 77 2.00 7.74 -4.35
CA ILE A 77 1.27 8.48 -3.33
C ILE A 77 0.06 9.15 -3.97
N TYR A 78 -1.09 9.00 -3.33
CA TYR A 78 -2.31 9.73 -3.67
C TYR A 78 -2.74 10.55 -2.47
N GLU A 79 -3.22 11.77 -2.71
CA GLU A 79 -3.72 12.66 -1.67
C GLU A 79 -5.23 12.82 -1.77
N ALA A 80 -5.89 13.03 -0.63
CA ALA A 80 -7.32 13.29 -0.62
C ALA A 80 -7.63 14.67 -1.25
N PRO A 81 -8.78 14.85 -1.94
CA PRO A 81 -9.78 13.82 -2.23
C PRO A 81 -9.28 12.81 -3.25
N TYR A 82 -9.62 11.52 -3.05
CA TYR A 82 -9.10 10.45 -3.88
C TYR A 82 -9.92 10.26 -5.14
N ASP A 83 -9.26 10.19 -6.29
CA ASP A 83 -9.85 9.74 -7.54
C ASP A 83 -9.72 8.22 -7.61
N TRP A 84 -10.75 7.53 -7.11
CA TRP A 84 -10.74 6.08 -7.02
C TRP A 84 -10.67 5.40 -8.39
N GLN A 85 -11.23 6.03 -9.43
CA GLN A 85 -11.14 5.49 -10.79
C GLN A 85 -9.69 5.48 -11.27
N GLN A 86 -8.96 6.56 -11.04
CA GLN A 86 -7.54 6.65 -11.40
C GLN A 86 -6.71 5.60 -10.65
N ILE A 87 -6.98 5.45 -9.35
CA ILE A 87 -6.26 4.49 -8.49
C ILE A 87 -6.54 3.06 -8.96
N MET A 88 -7.80 2.73 -9.21
CA MET A 88 -8.19 1.38 -9.64
C MET A 88 -7.65 1.06 -11.03
N ASP A 89 -7.64 2.01 -11.95
CA ASP A 89 -7.08 1.82 -13.29
C ASP A 89 -5.61 1.39 -13.22
N LYS A 90 -4.86 1.90 -12.26
CA LYS A 90 -3.46 1.55 -12.05
C LYS A 90 -3.28 0.06 -11.75
N PHE A 91 -4.20 -0.55 -11.03
CA PHE A 91 -4.12 -1.97 -10.68
C PHE A 91 -4.33 -2.89 -11.89
N PHE A 92 -5.09 -2.44 -12.88
CA PHE A 92 -5.44 -3.24 -14.05
C PHE A 92 -4.56 -2.97 -15.27
N THR A 93 -3.72 -1.95 -15.22
CA THR A 93 -2.82 -1.59 -16.33
C THR A 93 -1.36 -1.96 -16.08
N CYS A 94 -1.06 -2.48 -14.91
CA CYS A 94 0.31 -2.90 -14.56
C CYS A 94 0.61 -4.30 -15.02
#